data_6b3372755a8be6c39044dd0d0024686e
#
_entry.id   6b3372755a8be6c39044dd0d0024686e
#
_cell.length_a   1.000
_cell.length_b   1.000
_cell.length_c   1.000
_cell.angle_alpha   90.00
_cell.angle_beta   90.00
_cell.angle_gamma   90.00
#
_symmetry.space_group_name_H-M   'P 1'
#
loop_
_entity.id
_entity.type
_entity.pdbx_description
1 polymer ?
#
loop_
_entity_poly.entity_id
_entity_poly.type
_entity_poly.pdbx_seq_one_letter_code
_entity_poly.pdbx_strand_id
1 'polypeptide(L)'
;IERAGKQTVLNGTFKVPFVVPIIDIVLPSGNVQPKSKVEIQGKGFEAGDVAVLYASFYPTGVEYNLPLTLNEEGVEFTLPEGLYGVNSIMIIRGERKSNLGTITIETNVGDKLGGGVVFWVDAAKAHGYIVNMSNIGTGTEQFGPEVNPSDAAGTSQNMGSGYTNTQN
;
A
#
# COMPACT_ATOMS: atom_id res chain seq x y z
N ILE A 1 15.93 37.71 27.56
CA ILE A 1 15.46 39.09 27.26
C ILE A 1 16.53 40.01 27.75
N GLU A 2 17.07 40.82 26.86
CA GLU A 2 18.10 41.82 27.18
C GLU A 2 17.48 43.21 27.15
N ARG A 3 17.61 43.93 28.23
CA ARG A 3 17.19 45.32 28.34
C ARG A 3 18.27 46.11 29.07
N ALA A 4 18.80 47.12 28.40
CA ALA A 4 19.82 48.04 28.98
C ALA A 4 21.04 47.32 29.60
N GLY A 5 21.59 46.32 28.91
CA GLY A 5 22.78 45.58 29.33
C GLY A 5 22.61 44.61 30.51
N LYS A 6 21.37 44.38 30.94
CA LYS A 6 21.05 43.33 31.93
C LYS A 6 20.47 42.11 31.26
N GLN A 7 21.14 40.98 31.35
CA GLN A 7 20.59 39.69 30.98
C GLN A 7 19.71 39.16 32.10
N THR A 8 18.47 38.85 31.79
CA THR A 8 17.56 38.10 32.68
C THR A 8 17.43 36.68 32.15
N VAL A 9 17.94 35.71 32.89
CA VAL A 9 17.73 34.31 32.62
C VAL A 9 16.34 33.95 33.10
N LEU A 10 15.47 33.56 32.17
CA LEU A 10 14.15 33.00 32.49
C LEU A 10 14.32 31.54 32.89
N ASN A 11 14.28 31.28 34.20
CA ASN A 11 14.17 29.90 34.71
C ASN A 11 12.71 29.44 34.57
N GLY A 12 12.41 28.87 33.42
CA GLY A 12 11.09 28.30 33.14
C GLY A 12 11.19 27.17 32.15
N THR A 13 10.45 26.10 32.37
CA THR A 13 10.26 25.01 31.41
C THR A 13 9.25 25.46 30.39
N PHE A 14 9.68 25.68 29.15
CA PHE A 14 8.76 25.88 28.04
C PHE A 14 8.26 24.53 27.58
N LYS A 15 6.97 24.26 27.72
CA LYS A 15 6.33 23.17 26.99
C LYS A 15 6.16 23.63 25.54
N VAL A 16 6.99 23.14 24.66
CA VAL A 16 6.73 23.25 23.23
C VAL A 16 5.50 22.38 22.93
N PRO A 17 4.41 22.97 22.39
CA PRO A 17 3.26 22.15 22.02
C PRO A 17 3.71 21.10 21.02
N PHE A 18 3.43 19.84 21.32
CA PHE A 18 3.75 18.74 20.44
C PHE A 18 2.80 18.76 19.25
N VAL A 19 3.31 19.10 18.08
CA VAL A 19 2.53 19.04 16.85
C VAL A 19 2.52 17.61 16.36
N VAL A 20 1.32 17.06 16.18
CA VAL A 20 1.09 15.74 15.53
C VAL A 20 0.91 16.00 14.04
N PRO A 21 1.58 15.25 13.15
CA PRO A 21 1.33 15.36 11.71
C PRO A 21 -0.13 15.05 11.39
N ILE A 22 -0.71 15.82 10.47
CA ILE A 22 -2.10 15.63 10.02
C ILE A 22 -2.07 15.51 8.50
N ILE A 23 -2.66 14.46 7.98
CA ILE A 23 -2.88 14.23 6.54
C ILE A 23 -4.24 14.83 6.19
N ASP A 24 -4.24 15.82 5.29
CA ASP A 24 -5.46 16.40 4.75
C ASP A 24 -5.80 15.74 3.39
N ILE A 25 -4.82 15.62 2.50
CA ILE A 25 -4.99 15.04 1.16
C ILE A 25 -3.78 14.18 0.79
N VAL A 26 -4.02 13.09 0.07
CA VAL A 26 -3.01 12.25 -0.59
C VAL A 26 -3.16 12.42 -2.10
N LEU A 27 -2.07 12.78 -2.79
CA LEU A 27 -2.03 13.03 -4.22
C LEU A 27 -1.04 12.09 -4.94
N PRO A 28 -1.37 11.72 -6.20
CA PRO A 28 -2.58 12.04 -6.93
C PRO A 28 -3.81 11.33 -6.35
N SER A 29 -4.97 11.98 -6.46
CA SER A 29 -6.24 11.36 -6.11
C SER A 29 -6.61 10.32 -7.17
N GLY A 30 -6.90 9.09 -6.76
CA GLY A 30 -7.21 7.98 -7.65
C GLY A 30 -6.10 6.92 -7.68
N ASN A 31 -6.10 6.10 -8.73
CA ASN A 31 -5.13 5.04 -8.87
C ASN A 31 -3.77 5.59 -9.33
N VAL A 32 -2.71 5.14 -8.69
CA VAL A 32 -1.33 5.51 -9.03
C VAL A 32 -0.56 4.29 -9.53
N GLN A 33 0.45 4.55 -10.35
CA GLN A 33 1.36 3.49 -10.81
C GLN A 33 2.38 3.14 -9.70
N PRO A 34 2.88 1.91 -9.64
CA PRO A 34 4.07 1.57 -8.86
C PRO A 34 5.23 2.52 -9.19
N LYS A 35 6.08 2.80 -8.23
CA LYS A 35 7.22 3.73 -8.34
C LYS A 35 6.84 5.21 -8.59
N SER A 36 5.57 5.55 -8.58
CA SER A 36 5.14 6.95 -8.68
C SER A 36 5.54 7.74 -7.44
N LYS A 37 5.69 9.03 -7.65
CA LYS A 37 5.80 10.00 -6.57
C LYS A 37 4.42 10.25 -5.97
N VAL A 38 4.34 10.25 -4.65
CA VAL A 38 3.14 10.56 -3.87
C VAL A 38 3.42 11.79 -3.04
N GLU A 39 2.47 12.71 -3.06
CA GLU A 39 2.49 13.91 -2.23
C GLU A 39 1.40 13.80 -1.16
N ILE A 40 1.72 14.21 0.05
CA ILE A 40 0.77 14.32 1.14
C ILE A 40 0.71 15.78 1.56
N GLN A 41 -0.41 16.40 1.33
CA GLN A 41 -0.71 17.74 1.81
C GLN A 41 -1.30 17.67 3.22
N GLY A 42 -0.93 18.61 4.04
CA GLY A 42 -1.37 18.63 5.42
C GLY A 42 -0.53 19.58 6.26
N LYS A 43 -0.43 19.29 7.54
CA LYS A 43 0.29 20.17 8.47
C LYS A 43 1.01 19.40 9.56
N GLY A 44 1.98 20.09 10.16
CA GLY A 44 2.75 19.55 11.28
C GLY A 44 3.84 18.58 10.86
N PHE A 45 4.19 18.50 9.57
CA PHE A 45 5.30 17.69 9.09
C PHE A 45 6.64 18.31 9.43
N GLU A 46 7.63 17.50 9.73
CA GLU A 46 8.99 17.91 10.08
C GLU A 46 10.03 16.97 9.45
N ALA A 47 11.25 17.45 9.36
CA ALA A 47 12.36 16.61 8.91
C ALA A 47 12.55 15.40 9.85
N GLY A 48 12.70 14.22 9.25
CA GLY A 48 12.80 12.95 9.98
C GLY A 48 11.48 12.23 10.20
N ASP A 49 10.36 12.78 9.76
CA ASP A 49 9.11 12.04 9.66
C ASP A 49 9.25 10.91 8.63
N VAL A 50 8.50 9.84 8.84
CA VAL A 50 8.49 8.65 7.99
C VAL A 50 7.07 8.35 7.56
N ALA A 51 6.85 8.11 6.27
CA ALA A 51 5.60 7.53 5.81
C ALA A 51 5.63 6.02 6.05
N VAL A 52 4.60 5.51 6.70
CA VAL A 52 4.39 4.08 6.86
C VAL A 52 3.20 3.68 6.01
N LEU A 53 3.44 2.81 5.03
CA LEU A 53 2.40 2.21 4.23
C LEU A 53 2.09 0.83 4.78
N TYR A 54 0.81 0.59 5.01
CA TYR A 54 0.27 -0.70 5.39
C TYR A 54 -0.39 -1.32 4.17
N ALA A 55 0.24 -2.36 3.64
CA ALA A 55 -0.36 -3.13 2.56
C ALA A 55 -1.58 -3.89 3.08
N SER A 56 -2.75 -3.60 2.54
CA SER A 56 -3.96 -4.37 2.79
C SER A 56 -4.01 -5.66 1.95
N PHE A 57 -3.08 -5.81 1.02
CA PHE A 57 -2.92 -6.95 0.13
C PHE A 57 -1.79 -7.87 0.57
N TYR A 58 -1.85 -9.10 0.09
CA TYR A 58 -0.87 -10.15 0.41
C TYR A 58 0.57 -9.74 0.05
N PRO A 59 1.53 -9.99 0.95
CA PRO A 59 1.33 -10.49 2.31
C PRO A 59 0.74 -9.39 3.22
N THR A 60 -0.39 -9.71 3.88
CA THR A 60 -1.05 -8.80 4.81
C THR A 60 -0.12 -8.47 5.98
N GLY A 61 -0.11 -7.22 6.42
CA GLY A 61 0.65 -6.77 7.57
C GLY A 61 2.11 -6.39 7.27
N VAL A 62 2.50 -6.28 6.00
CA VAL A 62 3.81 -5.72 5.65
C VAL A 62 3.76 -4.20 5.78
N GLU A 63 4.69 -3.67 6.54
CA GLU A 63 4.89 -2.24 6.72
C GLU A 63 6.08 -1.77 5.88
N TYR A 64 5.87 -0.72 5.11
CA TYR A 64 6.92 -0.05 4.35
C TYR A 64 7.21 1.30 5.00
N ASN A 65 8.42 1.47 5.51
CA ASN A 65 8.88 2.72 6.09
C ASN A 65 9.61 3.53 5.01
N LEU A 66 9.02 4.62 4.57
CA LEU A 66 9.52 5.43 3.46
C LEU A 66 9.98 6.78 3.96
N PRO A 67 11.22 7.19 3.63
CA PRO A 67 11.71 8.52 3.98
C PRO A 67 10.89 9.58 3.25
N LEU A 68 10.59 10.67 3.95
CA LEU A 68 9.84 11.80 3.43
C LEU A 68 10.78 12.94 3.04
N THR A 69 10.43 13.62 1.97
CA THR A 69 11.02 14.91 1.59
C THR A 69 9.99 16.01 1.84
N LEU A 70 10.35 17.02 2.62
CA LEU A 70 9.50 18.19 2.85
C LEU A 70 9.46 19.05 1.58
N ASN A 71 8.28 19.56 1.25
CA ASN A 71 8.05 20.57 0.22
C ASN A 71 7.20 21.73 0.79
N GLU A 72 6.84 22.70 -0.05
CA GLU A 72 6.09 23.90 0.39
C GLU A 72 4.65 23.56 0.83
N GLU A 73 4.06 22.51 0.30
CA GLU A 73 2.66 22.14 0.54
C GLU A 73 2.49 20.97 1.51
N GLY A 74 3.58 20.28 1.79
CA GLY A 74 3.53 19.09 2.66
C GLY A 74 4.78 18.23 2.60
N VAL A 75 4.58 16.95 2.28
CA VAL A 75 5.67 15.98 2.15
C VAL A 75 5.47 15.10 0.93
N GLU A 76 6.56 14.60 0.38
CA GLU A 76 6.54 13.67 -0.75
C GLU A 76 7.42 12.44 -0.49
N PHE A 77 7.07 11.34 -1.14
CA PHE A 77 7.86 10.11 -1.17
C PHE A 77 7.62 9.35 -2.48
N THR A 78 8.46 8.37 -2.76
CA THR A 78 8.31 7.49 -3.91
C THR A 78 7.80 6.12 -3.47
N LEU A 79 6.79 5.59 -4.15
CA LEU A 79 6.26 4.26 -3.89
C LEU A 79 7.31 3.19 -4.20
N PRO A 80 7.46 2.18 -3.34
CA PRO A 80 8.33 1.05 -3.62
C PRO A 80 7.80 0.19 -4.78
N GLU A 81 8.68 -0.63 -5.33
CA GLU A 81 8.29 -1.67 -6.27
C GLU A 81 7.58 -2.82 -5.54
N GLY A 82 6.65 -3.48 -6.20
CA GLY A 82 5.95 -4.64 -5.65
C GLY A 82 4.84 -4.31 -4.66
N LEU A 83 4.45 -3.04 -4.56
CA LEU A 83 3.32 -2.59 -3.76
C LEU A 83 2.13 -2.31 -4.68
N TYR A 84 0.98 -2.92 -4.38
CA TYR A 84 -0.22 -2.87 -5.22
C TYR A 84 -1.49 -2.79 -4.38
N GLY A 85 -2.61 -2.47 -5.03
CA GLY A 85 -3.93 -2.42 -4.41
C GLY A 85 -4.13 -1.25 -3.46
N VAL A 86 -5.09 -1.37 -2.56
CA VAL A 86 -5.42 -0.34 -1.57
C VAL A 86 -4.45 -0.41 -0.40
N ASN A 87 -3.84 0.70 -0.07
CA ASN A 87 -2.89 0.83 1.03
C ASN A 87 -3.28 1.97 1.95
N SER A 88 -3.12 1.78 3.25
CA SER A 88 -3.25 2.86 4.23
C SER A 88 -1.90 3.53 4.44
N ILE A 89 -1.92 4.86 4.56
CA ILE A 89 -0.73 5.67 4.81
C ILE A 89 -0.85 6.34 6.17
N MET A 90 0.22 6.34 6.92
CA MET A 90 0.35 7.08 8.17
C MET A 90 1.72 7.74 8.24
N ILE A 91 1.78 8.96 8.77
CA ILE A 91 3.05 9.65 9.03
C ILE A 91 3.41 9.43 10.50
N ILE A 92 4.64 8.99 10.74
CA ILE A 92 5.14 8.66 12.07
C ILE A 92 6.34 9.52 12.42
N ARG A 93 6.34 10.06 13.64
CA ARG A 93 7.44 10.76 14.30
C ARG A 93 7.64 10.19 15.70
N GLY A 94 8.58 9.25 15.85
CA GLY A 94 8.72 8.50 17.09
C GLY A 94 7.45 7.76 17.43
N GLU A 95 6.84 8.04 18.58
CA GLU A 95 5.58 7.41 19.01
C GLU A 95 4.32 8.11 18.46
N ARG A 96 4.48 9.24 17.77
CA ARG A 96 3.35 10.03 17.26
C ARG A 96 2.97 9.55 15.89
N LYS A 97 1.65 9.46 15.69
CA LYS A 97 1.04 8.96 14.46
C LYS A 97 0.04 9.99 13.95
N SER A 98 0.04 10.24 12.65
CA SER A 98 -1.01 11.01 11.99
C SER A 98 -2.33 10.25 11.97
N ASN A 99 -3.39 10.91 11.48
CA ASN A 99 -4.55 10.21 10.94
C ASN A 99 -4.16 9.37 9.73
N LEU A 100 -5.04 8.44 9.33
CA LEU A 100 -4.84 7.59 8.16
C LEU A 100 -5.22 8.32 6.88
N GLY A 101 -4.34 8.23 5.88
CA GLY A 101 -4.65 8.45 4.48
C GLY A 101 -4.83 7.12 3.75
N THR A 102 -5.26 7.16 2.50
CA THR A 102 -5.43 5.99 1.65
C THR A 102 -4.90 6.27 0.25
N ILE A 103 -4.25 5.28 -0.34
CA ILE A 103 -3.78 5.30 -1.72
C ILE A 103 -4.09 3.97 -2.40
N THR A 104 -4.54 4.03 -3.65
CA THR A 104 -4.74 2.83 -4.47
C THR A 104 -3.66 2.76 -5.53
N ILE A 105 -2.88 1.68 -5.51
CA ILE A 105 -1.79 1.44 -6.47
C ILE A 105 -2.29 0.45 -7.50
N GLU A 106 -2.21 0.83 -8.78
CA GLU A 106 -2.69 -0.01 -9.87
C GLU A 106 -2.01 -1.37 -9.90
N THR A 107 -2.81 -2.38 -10.16
CA THR A 107 -2.36 -3.73 -10.46
C THR A 107 -2.63 -4.01 -11.92
N ASN A 108 -1.65 -4.52 -12.66
CA ASN A 108 -1.79 -4.85 -14.06
C ASN A 108 -1.50 -6.33 -14.31
N VAL A 109 -2.10 -6.87 -15.37
CA VAL A 109 -1.76 -8.22 -15.82
C VAL A 109 -0.28 -8.26 -16.21
N GLY A 110 0.44 -9.25 -15.70
CA GLY A 110 1.88 -9.40 -15.87
C GLY A 110 2.72 -8.89 -14.70
N ASP A 111 2.14 -8.15 -13.75
CA ASP A 111 2.84 -7.73 -12.54
C ASP A 111 3.24 -8.93 -11.67
N LYS A 112 4.40 -8.83 -11.04
CA LYS A 112 4.90 -9.85 -10.12
C LYS A 112 4.51 -9.49 -8.70
N LEU A 113 3.69 -10.32 -8.08
CA LEU A 113 3.14 -10.08 -6.75
C LEU A 113 3.05 -11.41 -5.98
N GLY A 114 3.47 -11.39 -4.71
CA GLY A 114 3.31 -12.55 -3.81
C GLY A 114 3.97 -13.85 -4.30
N GLY A 115 5.06 -13.76 -5.08
CA GLY A 115 5.74 -14.93 -5.66
C GLY A 115 5.12 -15.47 -6.95
N GLY A 116 4.06 -14.82 -7.43
CA GLY A 116 3.36 -15.18 -8.67
C GLY A 116 3.31 -14.04 -9.69
N VAL A 117 2.57 -14.27 -10.74
CA VAL A 117 2.27 -13.29 -11.80
C VAL A 117 0.77 -13.02 -11.80
N VAL A 118 0.38 -11.76 -11.85
CA VAL A 118 -1.01 -11.35 -12.00
C VAL A 118 -1.49 -11.74 -13.39
N PHE A 119 -2.52 -12.56 -13.46
CA PHE A 119 -3.08 -12.99 -14.75
C PHE A 119 -4.48 -12.42 -15.04
N TRP A 120 -5.10 -11.84 -14.04
CA TRP A 120 -6.39 -11.17 -14.18
C TRP A 120 -6.49 -10.04 -13.15
N VAL A 121 -7.12 -8.93 -13.54
CA VAL A 121 -7.47 -7.80 -12.67
C VAL A 121 -8.90 -7.34 -12.95
N ASP A 122 -9.54 -6.80 -11.93
CA ASP A 122 -10.85 -6.18 -12.08
C ASP A 122 -10.77 -4.85 -12.87
N ALA A 123 -11.94 -4.30 -13.23
CA ALA A 123 -12.01 -3.04 -13.97
C ALA A 123 -11.43 -1.84 -13.19
N ALA A 124 -11.44 -1.89 -11.86
CA ALA A 124 -10.88 -0.87 -10.98
C ALA A 124 -9.37 -1.02 -10.79
N LYS A 125 -8.77 -2.13 -11.29
CA LYS A 125 -7.36 -2.50 -11.08
C LYS A 125 -6.92 -2.54 -9.62
N ALA A 126 -7.87 -2.73 -8.73
CA ALA A 126 -7.66 -2.79 -7.29
C ALA A 126 -7.54 -4.23 -6.77
N HIS A 127 -8.13 -5.20 -7.48
CA HIS A 127 -8.11 -6.62 -7.14
C HIS A 127 -7.71 -7.45 -8.35
N GLY A 128 -7.09 -8.60 -8.09
CA GLY A 128 -6.66 -9.50 -9.16
C GLY A 128 -6.39 -10.91 -8.67
N TYR A 129 -6.14 -11.81 -9.62
CA TYR A 129 -5.68 -13.17 -9.34
C TYR A 129 -4.24 -13.34 -9.78
N ILE A 130 -3.49 -14.08 -8.99
CA ILE A 130 -2.09 -14.42 -9.28
C ILE A 130 -1.96 -15.90 -9.53
N VAL A 131 -1.05 -16.28 -10.45
CA VAL A 131 -0.61 -17.65 -10.66
C VAL A 131 0.82 -17.79 -10.12
N ASN A 132 1.06 -18.83 -9.34
CA ASN A 132 2.39 -19.10 -8.83
C ASN A 132 3.34 -19.45 -9.99
N MET A 133 4.56 -18.90 -9.96
CA MET A 133 5.60 -19.20 -10.95
C MET A 133 6.35 -20.52 -10.68
N SER A 134 6.18 -21.08 -9.48
CA SER A 134 6.77 -22.38 -9.13
C SER A 134 5.72 -23.48 -9.27
N ASN A 135 6.10 -24.61 -9.83
CA ASN A 135 5.27 -25.80 -9.77
C ASN A 135 5.08 -26.20 -8.31
N ILE A 136 3.82 -26.43 -7.92
CA ILE A 136 3.47 -26.82 -6.54
C ILE A 136 3.90 -28.28 -6.25
N GLY A 137 4.26 -29.05 -7.27
CA GLY A 137 4.74 -30.42 -7.14
C GLY A 137 5.46 -30.91 -8.39
N THR A 138 6.24 -31.98 -8.24
CA THR A 138 6.93 -32.68 -9.34
C THR A 138 6.10 -33.86 -9.86
N GLY A 139 4.88 -34.06 -9.35
CA GLY A 139 3.95 -35.11 -9.75
C GLY A 139 2.81 -34.58 -10.61
N THR A 140 2.15 -35.47 -11.33
CA THR A 140 0.83 -35.21 -11.92
C THR A 140 -0.17 -35.12 -10.78
N GLU A 141 -0.47 -33.91 -10.33
CA GLU A 141 -1.56 -33.69 -9.39
C GLU A 141 -2.87 -33.74 -10.15
N GLN A 142 -3.68 -34.73 -9.84
CA GLN A 142 -4.99 -34.89 -10.42
C GLN A 142 -5.97 -33.97 -9.70
N PHE A 143 -6.52 -32.99 -10.42
CA PHE A 143 -7.60 -32.15 -9.92
C PHE A 143 -8.93 -32.91 -9.97
N GLY A 144 -9.28 -33.51 -8.85
CA GLY A 144 -10.53 -34.29 -8.74
C GLY A 144 -10.41 -35.77 -9.15
N PRO A 145 -11.49 -36.52 -9.04
CA PRO A 145 -11.52 -37.91 -9.51
C PRO A 145 -11.29 -37.94 -11.02
N GLU A 146 -10.58 -38.98 -11.47
CA GLU A 146 -10.36 -39.23 -12.90
C GLU A 146 -11.72 -39.36 -13.60
N VAL A 147 -12.12 -38.31 -14.32
CA VAL A 147 -13.34 -38.32 -15.12
C VAL A 147 -12.97 -38.50 -16.58
N ASN A 148 -13.71 -39.34 -17.23
CA ASN A 148 -13.57 -39.52 -18.67
C ASN A 148 -13.76 -38.17 -19.38
N PRO A 149 -12.96 -37.81 -20.39
CA PRO A 149 -13.13 -36.54 -21.11
C PRO A 149 -14.56 -36.31 -21.67
N SER A 150 -15.33 -37.37 -21.84
CA SER A 150 -16.76 -37.32 -22.23
C SER A 150 -17.67 -36.79 -21.11
N ASP A 151 -17.22 -36.83 -19.86
CA ASP A 151 -18.05 -36.47 -18.70
C ASP A 151 -17.80 -35.00 -18.24
N ALA A 152 -16.90 -34.30 -18.90
CA ALA A 152 -16.60 -32.87 -18.65
C ALA A 152 -17.66 -31.92 -19.25
N ALA A 153 -18.88 -32.41 -19.44
CA ALA A 153 -20.00 -31.62 -19.95
C ALA A 153 -20.38 -30.54 -18.91
N GLY A 154 -20.43 -29.32 -19.35
CA GLY A 154 -20.96 -28.17 -18.57
C GLY A 154 -19.95 -27.22 -17.96
N THR A 155 -18.65 -27.40 -18.17
CA THR A 155 -17.66 -26.39 -17.71
C THR A 155 -17.56 -25.26 -18.72
N SER A 156 -17.45 -24.03 -18.19
CA SER A 156 -17.26 -22.83 -19.00
C SER A 156 -15.76 -22.44 -19.01
N GLN A 157 -15.26 -22.09 -20.20
CA GLN A 157 -13.88 -21.55 -20.34
C GLN A 157 -13.78 -20.05 -20.04
N ASN A 158 -14.90 -19.41 -19.70
CA ASN A 158 -14.88 -18.00 -19.39
C ASN A 158 -14.19 -17.72 -18.06
N MET A 159 -13.40 -16.67 -18.04
CA MET A 159 -12.76 -16.19 -16.83
C MET A 159 -13.82 -15.87 -15.77
N GLY A 160 -13.62 -16.35 -14.53
CA GLY A 160 -14.57 -16.15 -13.43
C GLY A 160 -15.67 -17.19 -13.30
N SER A 161 -15.76 -18.17 -14.21
CA SER A 161 -16.76 -19.24 -14.13
C SER A 161 -16.40 -20.39 -13.19
N GLY A 162 -15.28 -20.29 -12.45
CA GLY A 162 -14.79 -21.34 -11.56
C GLY A 162 -15.81 -21.79 -10.52
N TYR A 163 -16.56 -20.84 -9.92
CA TYR A 163 -17.61 -21.17 -8.95
C TYR A 163 -18.73 -22.02 -9.59
N THR A 164 -19.17 -21.67 -10.80
CA THR A 164 -20.20 -22.42 -11.53
C THR A 164 -19.69 -23.78 -11.92
N ASN A 165 -18.43 -23.89 -12.32
CA ASN A 165 -17.81 -25.15 -12.71
C ASN A 165 -17.62 -26.13 -11.53
N THR A 166 -17.58 -25.65 -10.30
CA THR A 166 -17.46 -26.49 -9.10
C THR A 166 -18.79 -26.97 -8.55
N GLN A 167 -19.93 -26.51 -9.10
CA GLN A 167 -21.27 -26.88 -8.66
C GLN A 167 -21.93 -27.97 -9.55
N ASN A 168 -21.27 -28.35 -10.62
CA ASN A 168 -21.77 -29.39 -11.54
C ASN A 168 -21.07 -30.75 -11.23
#